data_6534e94e2509f38a4f9086abbaac74c7
#
_entry.id   6534e94e2509f38a4f9086abbaac74c7
#
_cell.length_a   1.000
_cell.length_b   1.000
_cell.length_c   1.000
_cell.angle_alpha   90.00
_cell.angle_beta   90.00
_cell.angle_gamma   90.00
#
_symmetry.space_group_name_H-M   'P 1'
#
loop_
_entity.id
_entity.type
_entity.pdbx_description
1 polymer ?
#
loop_
_entity_poly.entity_id
_entity_poly.type
_entity_poly.pdbx_seq_one_letter_code
_entity_poly.pdbx_strand_id
1 'polypeptide(L)'
;MAVPESKAALLEEMEKSALSLRKKLSRIPAEIAYQECLEGHVTGSRMSVANLVSYLIGWGEQVLYWHHQEAAGEEVNFPAKGFKWNELGKLAQKYYADYQHITSWPMLLVMLEENQQQLVALVNGFSDDELYHQPWYGKWTRGRMIQFNSVSPYRNASARLNVLLKALTAA
;
A
#
# COMPACT_ATOMS: atom_id res chain seq x y z
N MET A 1 -0.87 16.88 -6.47
CA MET A 1 -0.65 17.00 -5.03
C MET A 1 0.83 17.07 -4.73
N ALA A 2 1.21 17.89 -3.76
CA ALA A 2 2.60 18.02 -3.38
C ALA A 2 3.15 16.72 -2.81
N VAL A 3 4.41 16.45 -3.13
CA VAL A 3 5.15 15.30 -2.58
C VAL A 3 5.66 15.69 -1.19
N PRO A 4 5.44 14.85 -0.16
CA PRO A 4 5.99 15.14 1.16
C PRO A 4 7.52 15.26 1.13
N GLU A 5 8.05 16.26 1.81
CA GLU A 5 9.50 16.52 1.89
C GLU A 5 9.95 16.68 3.36
N SER A 6 9.09 16.32 4.29
CA SER A 6 9.40 16.32 5.71
C SER A 6 8.66 15.20 6.43
N LYS A 7 9.13 14.82 7.60
CA LYS A 7 8.47 13.83 8.45
C LYS A 7 7.02 14.22 8.75
N ALA A 8 6.80 15.47 9.15
CA ALA A 8 5.47 15.96 9.47
C ALA A 8 4.54 15.89 8.26
N ALA A 9 5.01 16.29 7.07
CA ALA A 9 4.23 16.22 5.84
C ALA A 9 3.94 14.77 5.44
N LEU A 10 4.90 13.86 5.58
CA LEU A 10 4.70 12.45 5.28
C LEU A 10 3.64 11.84 6.19
N LEU A 11 3.73 12.06 7.50
CA LEU A 11 2.76 11.55 8.46
C LEU A 11 1.36 12.10 8.18
N GLU A 12 1.25 13.39 7.85
CA GLU A 12 -0.04 14.00 7.48
C GLU A 12 -0.65 13.33 6.25
N GLU A 13 0.14 13.12 5.21
CA GLU A 13 -0.35 12.50 3.98
C GLU A 13 -0.68 11.01 4.17
N MET A 14 0.07 10.31 5.02
CA MET A 14 -0.25 8.93 5.40
C MET A 14 -1.61 8.87 6.09
N GLU A 15 -1.88 9.77 7.02
CA GLU A 15 -3.17 9.83 7.72
C GLU A 15 -4.32 10.17 6.78
N LYS A 16 -4.16 11.23 5.98
CA LYS A 16 -5.19 11.67 5.01
C LYS A 16 -5.53 10.58 4.00
N SER A 17 -4.52 9.96 3.39
CA SER A 17 -4.74 8.93 2.38
C SER A 17 -5.40 7.69 2.98
N ALA A 18 -5.01 7.29 4.19
CA ALA A 18 -5.60 6.15 4.89
C ALA A 18 -7.05 6.42 5.29
N LEU A 19 -7.35 7.62 5.79
CA LEU A 19 -8.71 7.99 6.18
C LEU A 19 -9.64 8.02 4.95
N SER A 20 -9.21 8.64 3.87
CA SER A 20 -9.97 8.69 2.62
C SER A 20 -10.25 7.28 2.09
N LEU A 21 -9.24 6.42 2.08
CA LEU A 21 -9.38 5.04 1.64
C LEU A 21 -10.36 4.27 2.52
N ARG A 22 -10.22 4.36 3.85
CA ARG A 22 -11.12 3.66 4.80
C ARG A 22 -12.57 4.06 4.61
N LYS A 23 -12.85 5.33 4.42
CA LYS A 23 -14.22 5.81 4.19
C LYS A 23 -14.83 5.18 2.95
N LYS A 24 -14.05 5.03 1.88
CA LYS A 24 -14.51 4.40 0.65
C LYS A 24 -14.69 2.89 0.81
N LEU A 25 -13.74 2.23 1.46
CA LEU A 25 -13.83 0.79 1.73
C LEU A 25 -15.02 0.44 2.61
N SER A 26 -15.38 1.30 3.57
CA SER A 26 -16.55 1.09 4.43
C SER A 26 -17.88 1.10 3.66
N ARG A 27 -17.89 1.63 2.44
CA ARG A 27 -19.06 1.68 1.57
C ARG A 27 -19.14 0.49 0.61
N ILE A 28 -18.16 -0.40 0.63
CA ILE A 28 -18.14 -1.61 -0.20
C ILE A 28 -18.80 -2.74 0.58
N PRO A 29 -19.93 -3.30 0.08
CA PRO A 29 -20.54 -4.46 0.74
C PRO A 29 -19.63 -5.67 0.68
N ALA A 30 -19.67 -6.52 1.72
CA ALA A 30 -18.83 -7.71 1.79
C ALA A 30 -19.03 -8.64 0.58
N GLU A 31 -20.27 -8.78 0.10
CA GLU A 31 -20.58 -9.62 -1.06
C GLU A 31 -20.01 -9.06 -2.38
N ILE A 32 -19.73 -7.76 -2.45
CA ILE A 32 -19.10 -7.13 -3.62
C ILE A 32 -17.58 -7.20 -3.52
N ALA A 33 -17.04 -7.15 -2.30
CA ALA A 33 -15.61 -7.04 -2.04
C ALA A 33 -14.77 -8.15 -2.69
N TYR A 34 -15.32 -9.34 -2.84
CA TYR A 34 -14.63 -10.50 -3.40
C TYR A 34 -14.97 -10.78 -4.86
N GLN A 35 -15.77 -9.96 -5.50
CA GLN A 35 -16.09 -10.07 -6.92
C GLN A 35 -15.04 -9.35 -7.78
N GLU A 36 -14.72 -9.91 -8.92
CA GLU A 36 -13.75 -9.29 -9.85
C GLU A 36 -14.41 -8.15 -10.63
N CYS A 37 -14.52 -7.00 -10.01
CA CYS A 37 -15.21 -5.83 -10.56
C CYS A 37 -14.30 -4.64 -10.86
N LEU A 38 -12.98 -4.79 -10.68
CA LEU A 38 -11.99 -3.74 -10.97
C LEU A 38 -11.00 -4.22 -12.03
N GLU A 39 -10.41 -3.27 -12.75
CA GLU A 39 -9.22 -3.57 -13.54
C GLU A 39 -8.07 -3.93 -12.63
N GLY A 40 -7.32 -4.99 -12.97
CA GLY A 40 -6.17 -5.42 -12.20
C GLY A 40 -4.96 -4.52 -12.40
N HIS A 41 -3.93 -4.76 -11.61
CA HIS A 41 -2.66 -4.03 -11.71
C HIS A 41 -1.86 -4.42 -12.96
N VAL A 42 -2.13 -5.59 -13.52
CA VAL A 42 -1.59 -6.00 -14.83
C VAL A 42 -2.60 -5.60 -15.91
N THR A 43 -2.14 -4.97 -16.97
CA THR A 43 -3.00 -4.56 -18.09
C THR A 43 -3.79 -5.76 -18.64
N GLY A 44 -5.10 -5.58 -18.77
CA GLY A 44 -6.01 -6.63 -19.25
C GLY A 44 -6.45 -7.63 -18.21
N SER A 45 -5.94 -7.54 -16.98
CA SER A 45 -6.39 -8.41 -15.89
C SER A 45 -7.53 -7.78 -15.09
N ARG A 46 -8.19 -8.62 -14.27
CA ARG A 46 -9.26 -8.17 -13.38
C ARG A 46 -8.90 -8.52 -11.94
N MET A 47 -9.44 -7.74 -11.02
CA MET A 47 -9.26 -8.00 -9.58
C MET A 47 -10.52 -7.62 -8.80
N SER A 48 -10.60 -8.14 -7.57
CA SER A 48 -11.61 -7.74 -6.60
C SER A 48 -11.11 -6.58 -5.74
N VAL A 49 -12.00 -5.94 -4.99
CA VAL A 49 -11.61 -4.96 -3.97
C VAL A 49 -10.74 -5.64 -2.89
N ALA A 50 -11.05 -6.89 -2.54
CA ALA A 50 -10.23 -7.67 -1.62
C ALA A 50 -8.79 -7.85 -2.15
N ASN A 51 -8.61 -8.09 -3.44
CA ASN A 51 -7.28 -8.14 -4.08
C ASN A 51 -6.57 -6.80 -3.96
N LEU A 52 -7.28 -5.70 -4.19
CA LEU A 52 -6.71 -4.36 -4.05
C LEU A 52 -6.21 -4.12 -2.63
N VAL A 53 -6.99 -4.48 -1.61
CA VAL A 53 -6.58 -4.36 -0.21
C VAL A 53 -5.38 -5.26 0.08
N SER A 54 -5.39 -6.50 -0.42
CA SER A 54 -4.26 -7.44 -0.30
C SER A 54 -2.97 -6.86 -0.89
N TYR A 55 -3.08 -6.22 -2.03
CA TYR A 55 -1.96 -5.54 -2.69
C TYR A 55 -1.39 -4.42 -1.82
N LEU A 56 -2.25 -3.63 -1.19
CA LEU A 56 -1.82 -2.55 -0.31
C LEU A 56 -1.13 -3.08 0.95
N ILE A 57 -1.68 -4.14 1.55
CA ILE A 57 -1.05 -4.80 2.70
C ILE A 57 0.30 -5.38 2.29
N GLY A 58 0.36 -6.04 1.14
CA GLY A 58 1.59 -6.64 0.63
C GLY A 58 2.72 -5.63 0.48
N TRP A 59 2.45 -4.48 -0.11
CA TRP A 59 3.45 -3.41 -0.24
C TRP A 59 3.83 -2.81 1.10
N GLY A 60 2.86 -2.63 2.00
CA GLY A 60 3.15 -2.13 3.35
C GLY A 60 4.05 -3.09 4.13
N GLU A 61 3.76 -4.39 4.06
CA GLU A 61 4.62 -5.42 4.67
C GLU A 61 6.00 -5.44 4.05
N GLN A 62 6.11 -5.20 2.73
CA GLN A 62 7.38 -5.14 2.04
C GLN A 62 8.24 -3.97 2.54
N VAL A 63 7.63 -2.80 2.73
CA VAL A 63 8.34 -1.65 3.32
C VAL A 63 8.88 -1.98 4.71
N LEU A 64 8.06 -2.61 5.55
CA LEU A 64 8.48 -3.05 6.88
C LEU A 64 9.63 -4.07 6.80
N TYR A 65 9.55 -4.99 5.87
CA TYR A 65 10.58 -6.01 5.66
C TYR A 65 11.92 -5.39 5.24
N TRP A 66 11.94 -4.41 4.34
CA TRP A 66 13.16 -3.68 3.98
C TRP A 66 13.85 -3.11 5.23
N HIS A 67 13.07 -2.53 6.12
CA HIS A 67 13.59 -1.89 7.33
C HIS A 67 14.05 -2.93 8.36
N HIS A 68 13.39 -4.08 8.44
CA HIS A 68 13.84 -5.19 9.28
C HIS A 68 15.17 -5.76 8.78
N GLN A 69 15.33 -5.92 7.48
CA GLN A 69 16.61 -6.38 6.88
C GLN A 69 17.72 -5.38 7.19
N GLU A 70 17.47 -4.10 7.00
CA GLU A 70 18.47 -3.06 7.30
C GLU A 70 18.87 -3.08 8.79
N ALA A 71 17.89 -3.14 9.68
CA ALA A 71 18.14 -3.18 11.12
C ALA A 71 18.91 -4.41 11.56
N ALA A 72 18.74 -5.54 10.87
CA ALA A 72 19.47 -6.77 11.12
C ALA A 72 20.86 -6.81 10.49
N GLY A 73 21.26 -5.75 9.78
CA GLY A 73 22.53 -5.70 9.05
C GLY A 73 22.56 -6.58 7.81
N GLU A 74 21.41 -6.99 7.32
CA GLU A 74 21.30 -7.81 6.10
C GLU A 74 21.21 -6.92 4.86
N GLU A 75 21.51 -7.50 3.70
CA GLU A 75 21.28 -6.82 2.42
C GLU A 75 19.79 -6.67 2.18
N VAL A 76 19.35 -5.45 1.82
CA VAL A 76 17.95 -5.18 1.54
C VAL A 76 17.63 -5.57 0.09
N ASN A 77 16.59 -6.37 -0.09
CA ASN A 77 16.15 -6.83 -1.41
C ASN A 77 15.06 -5.90 -1.96
N PHE A 78 15.41 -5.08 -2.95
CA PHE A 78 14.46 -4.20 -3.65
C PHE A 78 14.08 -4.77 -5.01
N PRO A 79 12.80 -4.77 -5.42
CA PRO A 79 11.61 -4.40 -4.62
C PRO A 79 11.22 -5.45 -3.59
N ALA A 80 11.57 -6.72 -3.81
CA ALA A 80 11.29 -7.84 -2.92
C ALA A 80 12.24 -8.98 -3.24
N LYS A 81 12.45 -9.88 -2.27
CA LYS A 81 13.30 -11.06 -2.47
C LYS A 81 12.76 -11.91 -3.62
N GLY A 82 13.62 -12.17 -4.60
CA GLY A 82 13.26 -12.97 -5.77
C GLY A 82 12.50 -12.23 -6.87
N PHE A 83 12.31 -10.91 -6.74
CA PHE A 83 11.62 -10.08 -7.73
C PHE A 83 12.48 -8.91 -8.19
N LYS A 84 12.33 -8.54 -9.47
CA LYS A 84 12.99 -7.37 -10.06
C LYS A 84 11.96 -6.27 -10.31
N TRP A 85 12.44 -5.02 -10.49
CA TRP A 85 11.56 -3.89 -10.77
C TRP A 85 10.71 -4.05 -12.03
N ASN A 86 11.17 -4.81 -13.01
CA ASN A 86 10.38 -5.11 -14.21
C ASN A 86 9.41 -6.28 -14.03
N GLU A 87 9.24 -6.78 -12.81
CA GLU A 87 8.36 -7.90 -12.47
C GLU A 87 7.25 -7.48 -11.49
N LEU A 88 6.90 -6.20 -11.45
CA LEU A 88 5.91 -5.68 -10.49
C LEU A 88 4.52 -6.31 -10.68
N GLY A 89 4.18 -6.70 -11.90
CA GLY A 89 2.93 -7.44 -12.16
C GLY A 89 2.90 -8.80 -11.47
N LYS A 90 4.03 -9.52 -11.49
CA LYS A 90 4.16 -10.81 -10.79
C LYS A 90 4.10 -10.61 -9.28
N LEU A 91 4.71 -9.53 -8.79
CA LEU A 91 4.69 -9.21 -7.37
C LEU A 91 3.27 -8.86 -6.90
N ALA A 92 2.49 -8.13 -7.72
CA ALA A 92 1.09 -7.87 -7.43
C ALA A 92 0.30 -9.18 -7.29
N GLN A 93 0.50 -10.13 -8.21
CA GLN A 93 -0.15 -11.44 -8.15
C GLN A 93 0.24 -12.20 -6.88
N LYS A 94 1.50 -12.11 -6.47
CA LYS A 94 1.95 -12.69 -5.20
C LYS A 94 1.19 -12.10 -4.02
N TYR A 95 1.02 -10.79 -3.97
CA TYR A 95 0.30 -10.13 -2.88
C TYR A 95 -1.18 -10.55 -2.85
N TYR A 96 -1.82 -10.71 -4.01
CA TYR A 96 -3.18 -11.25 -4.04
C TYR A 96 -3.23 -12.66 -3.42
N ALA A 97 -2.29 -13.52 -3.81
CA ALA A 97 -2.23 -14.89 -3.33
C ALA A 97 -1.91 -14.98 -1.83
N ASP A 98 -1.02 -14.12 -1.34
CA ASP A 98 -0.60 -14.13 0.07
C ASP A 98 -1.77 -13.93 1.04
N TYR A 99 -2.82 -13.22 0.62
CA TYR A 99 -3.97 -12.90 1.48
C TYR A 99 -5.29 -13.51 1.00
N GLN A 100 -5.27 -14.36 -0.04
CA GLN A 100 -6.50 -14.95 -0.59
C GLN A 100 -7.23 -15.85 0.40
N HIS A 101 -6.53 -16.36 1.40
CA HIS A 101 -7.13 -17.20 2.45
C HIS A 101 -7.94 -16.38 3.45
N ILE A 102 -7.84 -15.07 3.46
CA ILE A 102 -8.63 -14.19 4.31
C ILE A 102 -9.97 -13.92 3.60
N THR A 103 -10.96 -14.70 3.97
CA THR A 103 -12.30 -14.63 3.37
C THR A 103 -13.27 -13.74 4.14
N SER A 104 -12.85 -13.23 5.30
CA SER A 104 -13.62 -12.29 6.10
C SER A 104 -13.24 -10.87 5.68
N TRP A 105 -14.19 -10.15 5.06
CA TRP A 105 -13.97 -8.76 4.65
C TRP A 105 -13.63 -7.85 5.85
N PRO A 106 -14.36 -7.90 6.98
CA PRO A 106 -13.96 -7.11 8.15
C PRO A 106 -12.54 -7.42 8.64
N MET A 107 -12.14 -8.69 8.63
CA MET A 107 -10.80 -9.10 9.04
C MET A 107 -9.72 -8.50 8.12
N LEU A 108 -9.96 -8.54 6.82
CA LEU A 108 -9.01 -7.98 5.84
C LEU A 108 -8.83 -6.48 6.05
N LEU A 109 -9.91 -5.76 6.36
CA LEU A 109 -9.86 -4.33 6.66
C LEU A 109 -9.10 -4.04 7.94
N VAL A 110 -9.25 -4.87 8.97
CA VAL A 110 -8.47 -4.76 10.21
C VAL A 110 -6.98 -4.95 9.92
N MET A 111 -6.64 -5.93 9.08
CA MET A 111 -5.24 -6.18 8.69
C MET A 111 -4.63 -4.97 7.97
N LEU A 112 -5.39 -4.32 7.11
CA LEU A 112 -4.94 -3.10 6.43
C LEU A 112 -4.67 -1.99 7.44
N GLU A 113 -5.58 -1.78 8.38
CA GLU A 113 -5.43 -0.75 9.42
C GLU A 113 -4.21 -1.01 10.31
N GLU A 114 -4.01 -2.26 10.74
CA GLU A 114 -2.84 -2.64 11.54
C GLU A 114 -1.54 -2.39 10.77
N ASN A 115 -1.51 -2.74 9.49
CA ASN A 115 -0.37 -2.48 8.62
C ASN A 115 -0.07 -0.99 8.53
N GLN A 116 -1.10 -0.16 8.33
CA GLN A 116 -0.97 1.29 8.29
C GLN A 116 -0.40 1.84 9.61
N GLN A 117 -0.88 1.35 10.75
CA GLN A 117 -0.37 1.76 12.06
C GLN A 117 1.11 1.42 12.22
N GLN A 118 1.54 0.26 11.74
CA GLN A 118 2.95 -0.15 11.77
C GLN A 118 3.82 0.74 10.88
N LEU A 119 3.31 1.15 9.72
CA LEU A 119 4.03 2.08 8.84
C LEU A 119 4.19 3.46 9.47
N VAL A 120 3.15 3.95 10.15
CA VAL A 120 3.22 5.22 10.89
C VAL A 120 4.25 5.11 12.02
N ALA A 121 4.25 4.02 12.77
CA ALA A 121 5.23 3.77 13.84
C ALA A 121 6.66 3.74 13.28
N LEU A 122 6.84 3.12 12.11
CA LEU A 122 8.14 3.09 11.42
C LEU A 122 8.63 4.51 11.12
N VAL A 123 7.79 5.34 10.52
CA VAL A 123 8.14 6.73 10.18
C VAL A 123 8.44 7.54 11.44
N ASN A 124 7.67 7.33 12.50
CA ASN A 124 7.89 8.02 13.78
C ASN A 124 9.26 7.71 14.40
N GLY A 125 9.84 6.56 14.07
CA GLY A 125 11.16 6.16 14.55
C GLY A 125 12.33 6.84 13.85
N PHE A 126 12.11 7.61 12.80
CA PHE A 126 13.14 8.28 12.03
C PHE A 126 13.06 9.81 12.18
N SER A 127 14.21 10.48 12.07
CA SER A 127 14.29 11.95 12.02
C SER A 127 14.06 12.46 10.61
N ASP A 128 13.85 13.78 10.47
CA ASP A 128 13.80 14.42 9.14
C ASP A 128 15.07 14.16 8.34
N ASP A 129 16.23 14.23 8.99
CA ASP A 129 17.52 13.97 8.33
C ASP A 129 17.57 12.54 7.76
N GLU A 130 17.16 11.56 8.55
CA GLU A 130 17.14 10.16 8.11
C GLU A 130 16.13 9.92 6.98
N LEU A 131 15.02 10.61 7.00
CA LEU A 131 13.94 10.44 6.00
C LEU A 131 14.22 11.19 4.69
N TYR A 132 14.78 12.40 4.75
CA TYR A 132 14.79 13.29 3.59
C TYR A 132 16.11 13.95 3.25
N HIS A 133 17.11 13.93 4.12
CA HIS A 133 18.34 14.68 3.90
C HIS A 133 19.52 13.83 3.44
N GLN A 134 19.28 12.55 3.14
CA GLN A 134 20.29 11.65 2.62
C GLN A 134 19.64 10.60 1.70
N PRO A 135 20.36 10.14 0.68
CA PRO A 135 19.85 9.06 -0.15
C PRO A 135 19.82 7.75 0.63
N TRP A 136 18.85 6.90 0.34
CA TRP A 136 18.70 5.59 0.96
C TRP A 136 18.76 4.46 -0.05
N TYR A 137 18.00 4.57 -1.14
CA TYR A 137 18.05 3.61 -2.24
C TYR A 137 18.39 4.36 -3.53
N GLY A 138 19.62 4.19 -4.02
CA GLY A 138 20.11 4.98 -5.14
C GLY A 138 19.99 6.48 -4.83
N LYS A 139 19.30 7.21 -5.68
CA LYS A 139 19.02 8.65 -5.49
C LYS A 139 17.82 8.93 -4.58
N TRP A 140 17.06 7.89 -4.24
CA TRP A 140 15.79 8.04 -3.51
C TRP A 140 16.03 8.10 -2.01
N THR A 141 15.35 9.05 -1.35
CA THR A 141 15.35 9.14 0.10
C THR A 141 14.48 8.03 0.70
N ARG A 142 14.72 7.73 1.97
CA ARG A 142 13.90 6.78 2.73
C ARG A 142 12.43 7.21 2.74
N GLY A 143 12.16 8.48 3.04
CA GLY A 143 10.80 9.03 3.07
C GLY A 143 10.10 8.89 1.72
N ARG A 144 10.82 9.13 0.63
CA ARG A 144 10.26 8.98 -0.71
C ARG A 144 9.91 7.53 -1.02
N MET A 145 10.80 6.59 -0.66
CA MET A 145 10.55 5.15 -0.86
C MET A 145 9.35 4.66 -0.03
N ILE A 146 9.21 5.14 1.18
CA ILE A 146 8.03 4.83 2.02
C ILE A 146 6.78 5.39 1.37
N GLN A 147 6.80 6.63 0.91
CA GLN A 147 5.66 7.28 0.26
C GLN A 147 5.23 6.57 -1.03
N PHE A 148 6.17 6.14 -1.86
CA PHE A 148 5.88 5.41 -3.10
C PHE A 148 5.10 4.12 -2.86
N ASN A 149 5.25 3.52 -1.69
CA ASN A 149 4.70 2.20 -1.37
C ASN A 149 3.64 2.24 -0.27
N SER A 150 3.17 3.43 0.09
CA SER A 150 2.10 3.63 1.07
C SER A 150 1.11 4.70 0.59
N VAL A 151 1.47 5.98 0.68
CA VAL A 151 0.60 7.10 0.31
C VAL A 151 0.16 7.02 -1.15
N SER A 152 1.10 6.80 -2.07
CA SER A 152 0.80 6.77 -3.51
C SER A 152 -0.14 5.63 -3.90
N PRO A 153 0.10 4.38 -3.48
CA PRO A 153 -0.85 3.30 -3.73
C PRO A 153 -2.22 3.53 -3.08
N TYR A 154 -2.27 4.11 -1.90
CA TYR A 154 -3.54 4.42 -1.22
C TYR A 154 -4.37 5.43 -2.02
N ARG A 155 -3.73 6.47 -2.55
CA ARG A 155 -4.38 7.48 -3.42
C ARG A 155 -4.90 6.84 -4.70
N ASN A 156 -4.10 5.99 -5.32
CA ASN A 156 -4.49 5.26 -6.52
C ASN A 156 -5.69 4.34 -6.25
N ALA A 157 -5.65 3.60 -5.15
CA ALA A 157 -6.75 2.74 -4.71
C ALA A 157 -8.04 3.55 -4.49
N SER A 158 -7.94 4.71 -3.84
CA SER A 158 -9.08 5.60 -3.61
C SER A 158 -9.71 6.06 -4.92
N ALA A 159 -8.88 6.38 -5.93
CA ALA A 159 -9.39 6.78 -7.25
C ALA A 159 -10.13 5.64 -7.95
N ARG A 160 -9.60 4.41 -7.87
CA ARG A 160 -10.26 3.21 -8.42
C ARG A 160 -11.59 2.95 -7.73
N LEU A 161 -11.65 3.10 -6.41
CA LEU A 161 -12.88 2.91 -5.63
C LEU A 161 -13.93 3.99 -5.95
N ASN A 162 -13.53 5.22 -6.23
CA ASN A 162 -14.47 6.26 -6.64
C ASN A 162 -15.24 5.86 -7.90
N VAL A 163 -14.56 5.28 -8.88
CA VAL A 163 -15.18 4.80 -10.11
C VAL A 163 -16.18 3.69 -9.81
N LEU A 164 -15.78 2.72 -9.00
CA LEU A 164 -16.65 1.60 -8.61
C LEU A 164 -17.87 2.09 -7.81
N LEU A 165 -17.67 2.97 -6.83
CA LEU A 165 -18.76 3.48 -5.99
C LEU A 165 -19.80 4.27 -6.81
N LYS A 166 -19.37 5.02 -7.81
CA LYS A 166 -20.27 5.69 -8.74
C LYS A 166 -21.11 4.69 -9.53
N ALA A 167 -20.48 3.61 -10.01
CA ALA A 167 -21.19 2.56 -10.73
C ALA A 167 -22.22 1.86 -9.85
N LEU A 168 -21.88 1.58 -8.58
CA LEU A 168 -22.81 0.96 -7.63
C LEU A 168 -24.01 1.84 -7.27
N THR A 169 -23.81 3.17 -7.19
CA THR A 169 -24.90 4.10 -6.88
C THR A 169 -25.76 4.42 -8.08
N ALA A 170 -25.27 4.22 -9.30
CA ALA A 170 -26.01 4.46 -10.54
C ALA A 170 -26.90 3.27 -10.94
N ALA A 171 -26.72 2.12 -10.32
CA ALA A 171 -27.44 0.88 -10.65
C ALA A 171 -28.83 0.82 -9.99
#